data_c230aa3bde341d1b21b12f92ee4fd014
#
_entry.id   c230aa3bde341d1b21b12f92ee4fd014
#
_cell.length_a   1.000
_cell.length_b   1.000
_cell.length_c   1.000
_cell.angle_alpha   90.00
_cell.angle_beta   90.00
_cell.angle_gamma   90.00
#
_symmetry.space_group_name_H-M   'P 1'
#
loop_
_entity.id
_entity.type
_entity.pdbx_description
1 polymer ?
#
loop_
_entity_poly.entity_id
_entity_poly.type
_entity_poly.pdbx_seq_one_letter_code
_entity_poly.pdbx_strand_id
1 'polypeptide(L)'
;MSMKSCSQIMALLVLVVAFFLVDGAQAGQSGLVTCTTPGCGYQTNLSIGGTMRSPGVTGYCLKEKKFVRLKLKSHDDYHNDHFCPSCKTKLVAIRDGEKDIPLIPCPQCGKLNLQYKLLLLKD
;
A
#
# COMPACT_ATOMS: atom_id res chain seq x y z
N MET A 1 9.79 46.42 -16.88
CA MET A 1 9.59 45.05 -16.39
C MET A 1 8.30 44.96 -15.64
N SER A 2 7.42 44.17 -16.10
CA SER A 2 6.05 44.11 -15.60
C SER A 2 5.94 43.25 -14.37
N MET A 3 5.30 43.74 -13.34
CA MET A 3 4.90 42.97 -12.16
C MET A 3 4.02 41.76 -12.49
N LYS A 4 3.46 41.72 -13.69
CA LYS A 4 2.66 40.60 -14.20
C LYS A 4 3.47 39.30 -14.34
N SER A 5 4.78 39.37 -14.59
CA SER A 5 5.65 38.21 -14.73
C SER A 5 5.86 37.46 -13.39
N CYS A 6 6.06 38.20 -12.28
CA CYS A 6 6.18 37.59 -10.95
C CYS A 6 4.87 36.95 -10.49
N SER A 7 3.73 37.56 -10.78
CA SER A 7 2.43 37.01 -10.41
C SER A 7 2.12 35.69 -11.14
N GLN A 8 2.50 35.60 -12.40
CA GLN A 8 2.32 34.38 -13.19
C GLN A 8 3.21 33.23 -12.72
N ILE A 9 4.45 33.53 -12.35
CA ILE A 9 5.39 32.52 -11.82
C ILE A 9 4.91 32.01 -10.46
N MET A 10 4.41 32.88 -9.60
CA MET A 10 3.83 32.49 -8.30
C MET A 10 2.60 31.62 -8.47
N ALA A 11 1.71 31.93 -9.40
CA ALA A 11 0.53 31.11 -9.68
C ALA A 11 0.90 29.72 -10.21
N LEU A 12 1.92 29.61 -11.05
CA LEU A 12 2.44 28.35 -11.54
C LEU A 12 3.07 27.50 -10.43
N LEU A 13 3.82 28.11 -9.52
CA LEU A 13 4.41 27.43 -8.36
C LEU A 13 3.35 26.87 -7.43
N VAL A 14 2.29 27.62 -7.16
CA VAL A 14 1.17 27.15 -6.32
C VAL A 14 0.46 25.99 -6.98
N LEU A 15 0.25 26.00 -8.28
CA LEU A 15 -0.35 24.90 -9.03
C LEU A 15 0.50 23.63 -8.98
N VAL A 16 1.81 23.74 -9.13
CA VAL A 16 2.74 22.61 -9.06
C VAL A 16 2.75 21.99 -7.66
N VAL A 17 2.79 22.82 -6.60
CA VAL A 17 2.74 22.33 -5.20
C VAL A 17 1.40 21.65 -4.92
N ALA A 18 0.29 22.18 -5.40
CA ALA A 18 -1.03 21.55 -5.25
C ALA A 18 -1.09 20.18 -5.95
N PHE A 19 -0.44 20.04 -7.10
CA PHE A 19 -0.37 18.78 -7.82
C PHE A 19 0.40 17.69 -7.04
N PHE A 20 1.52 18.06 -6.41
CA PHE A 20 2.31 17.13 -5.58
C PHE A 20 1.57 16.72 -4.30
N LEU A 21 0.76 17.59 -3.72
CA LEU A 21 -0.03 17.27 -2.52
C LEU A 21 -1.18 16.29 -2.81
N VAL A 22 -1.70 16.28 -4.04
CA VAL A 22 -2.79 15.38 -4.44
C VAL A 22 -2.26 13.97 -4.74
N ASP A 23 -1.02 13.81 -5.20
CA ASP A 23 -0.42 12.51 -5.49
C ASP A 23 -0.15 11.66 -4.23
N GLY A 24 -0.18 12.25 -3.03
CA GLY A 24 -0.11 11.53 -1.77
C GLY A 24 -1.43 10.92 -1.32
N ALA A 25 -2.52 11.15 -2.04
CA ALA A 25 -3.79 10.54 -1.73
C ALA A 25 -3.77 9.05 -2.10
N GLN A 26 -4.13 8.25 -1.17
CA GLN A 26 -4.11 6.80 -1.05
C GLN A 26 -4.75 6.07 -2.24
N ALA A 27 -4.06 5.93 -3.35
CA ALA A 27 -4.48 5.05 -4.42
C ALA A 27 -4.25 3.60 -4.00
N GLY A 28 -5.26 2.77 -4.09
CA GLY A 28 -5.13 1.34 -3.90
C GLY A 28 -4.26 0.73 -4.99
N GLN A 29 -3.55 -0.32 -4.66
CA GLN A 29 -2.70 -1.07 -5.58
C GLN A 29 -3.19 -2.51 -5.70
N SER A 30 -3.02 -3.09 -6.88
CA SER A 30 -3.19 -4.52 -7.08
C SER A 30 -1.92 -5.05 -7.73
N GLY A 31 -1.39 -6.13 -7.18
CA GLY A 31 -0.14 -6.67 -7.66
C GLY A 31 -0.01 -8.17 -7.44
N LEU A 32 1.09 -8.72 -7.94
CA LEU A 32 1.43 -10.12 -7.82
C LEU A 32 2.55 -10.29 -6.80
N VAL A 33 2.31 -11.15 -5.81
CA VAL A 33 3.30 -11.56 -4.82
C VAL A 33 3.84 -12.93 -5.22
N THR A 34 5.15 -13.04 -5.35
CA THR A 34 5.82 -14.27 -5.77
C THR A 34 6.99 -14.57 -4.83
N CYS A 35 7.14 -15.81 -4.40
CA CYS A 35 8.31 -16.25 -3.66
C CYS A 35 9.41 -16.68 -4.61
N THR A 36 10.62 -16.12 -4.44
CA THR A 36 11.78 -16.44 -5.29
C THR A 36 12.60 -17.61 -4.79
N THR A 37 12.22 -18.24 -3.65
CA THR A 37 12.89 -19.43 -3.13
C THR A 37 12.74 -20.57 -4.13
N PRO A 38 13.86 -21.20 -4.56
CA PRO A 38 13.78 -22.35 -5.47
C PRO A 38 12.91 -23.46 -4.88
N GLY A 39 11.97 -23.96 -5.69
CA GLY A 39 11.06 -25.05 -5.29
C GLY A 39 9.87 -24.64 -4.44
N CYS A 40 9.76 -23.39 -3.99
CA CYS A 40 8.62 -22.95 -3.19
C CYS A 40 7.35 -22.77 -4.06
N GLY A 41 7.43 -22.01 -5.13
CA GLY A 41 6.31 -21.82 -6.06
C GLY A 41 5.15 -21.00 -5.52
N TYR A 42 5.26 -20.39 -4.33
CA TYR A 42 4.17 -19.57 -3.78
C TYR A 42 3.92 -18.34 -4.65
N GLN A 43 2.65 -18.10 -4.96
CA GLN A 43 2.23 -16.96 -5.75
C GLN A 43 0.79 -16.60 -5.40
N THR A 44 0.51 -15.31 -5.26
CA THR A 44 -0.84 -14.82 -5.00
C THR A 44 -1.03 -13.41 -5.53
N ASN A 45 -2.26 -13.06 -5.86
CA ASN A 45 -2.64 -11.69 -6.12
C ASN A 45 -2.95 -10.98 -4.81
N LEU A 46 -2.49 -9.75 -4.67
CA LEU A 46 -2.71 -8.96 -3.48
C LEU A 46 -3.18 -7.56 -3.84
N SER A 47 -4.26 -7.14 -3.21
CA SER A 47 -4.71 -5.75 -3.27
C SER A 47 -4.26 -5.03 -2.01
N ILE A 48 -3.61 -3.88 -2.17
CA ILE A 48 -3.08 -3.06 -1.08
C ILE A 48 -3.89 -1.77 -1.00
N GLY A 49 -4.36 -1.46 0.21
CA GLY A 49 -5.19 -0.29 0.46
C GLY A 49 -6.62 -0.46 -0.03
N GLY A 50 -7.34 0.63 -0.10
CA GLY A 50 -8.71 0.68 -0.60
C GLY A 50 -8.86 1.69 -1.73
N THR A 51 -10.11 2.06 -2.01
CA THR A 51 -10.44 3.14 -2.93
C THR A 51 -10.90 4.37 -2.16
N MET A 52 -11.10 5.50 -2.84
CA MET A 52 -11.65 6.69 -2.19
C MET A 52 -13.05 6.47 -1.62
N ARG A 53 -13.83 5.58 -2.24
CA ARG A 53 -15.20 5.22 -1.77
C ARG A 53 -15.20 4.12 -0.73
N SER A 54 -14.15 3.30 -0.69
CA SER A 54 -14.08 2.15 0.19
C SER A 54 -12.68 2.08 0.80
N PRO A 55 -12.45 2.84 1.89
CA PRO A 55 -11.14 2.81 2.54
C PRO A 55 -10.83 1.41 3.08
N GLY A 56 -9.58 1.01 2.96
CA GLY A 56 -9.15 -0.30 3.40
C GLY A 56 -7.68 -0.32 3.72
N VAL A 57 -7.27 -1.33 4.47
CA VAL A 57 -5.88 -1.58 4.82
C VAL A 57 -5.55 -3.04 4.58
N THR A 58 -4.33 -3.27 4.15
CA THR A 58 -3.80 -4.61 3.94
C THR A 58 -2.69 -4.86 4.96
N GLY A 59 -2.69 -6.04 5.53
CA GLY A 59 -1.68 -6.44 6.50
C GLY A 59 -1.36 -7.92 6.38
N TYR A 60 -0.36 -8.34 7.15
CA TYR A 60 0.03 -9.74 7.24
C TYR A 60 -0.06 -10.22 8.68
N CYS A 61 -0.75 -11.33 8.91
CA CYS A 61 -0.82 -11.96 10.22
C CYS A 61 0.32 -12.98 10.36
N LEU A 62 1.29 -12.65 11.23
CA LEU A 62 2.44 -13.52 11.47
C LEU A 62 2.05 -14.84 12.15
N LYS A 63 1.01 -14.83 12.98
CA LYS A 63 0.53 -16.02 13.69
C LYS A 63 -0.15 -17.01 12.75
N GLU A 64 -1.05 -16.51 11.89
CA GLU A 64 -1.80 -17.35 10.95
C GLU A 64 -1.13 -17.50 9.59
N LYS A 65 -0.04 -16.76 9.35
CA LYS A 65 0.74 -16.80 8.11
C LYS A 65 -0.11 -16.54 6.88
N LYS A 66 -0.88 -15.45 6.93
CA LYS A 66 -1.76 -15.06 5.81
C LYS A 66 -1.86 -13.55 5.66
N PHE A 67 -2.15 -13.11 4.44
CA PHE A 67 -2.50 -11.74 4.15
C PHE A 67 -3.94 -11.48 4.55
N VAL A 68 -4.20 -10.30 5.11
CA VAL A 68 -5.53 -9.90 5.60
C VAL A 68 -5.86 -8.53 5.03
N ARG A 69 -7.08 -8.38 4.52
CA ARG A 69 -7.63 -7.08 4.13
C ARG A 69 -8.76 -6.68 5.06
N LEU A 70 -8.68 -5.45 5.55
CA LEU A 70 -9.71 -4.90 6.43
C LEU A 70 -10.37 -3.70 5.77
N LYS A 71 -11.70 -3.63 5.86
CA LYS A 71 -12.45 -2.43 5.50
C LYS A 71 -12.38 -1.44 6.66
N LEU A 72 -12.11 -0.18 6.35
CA LEU A 72 -12.09 0.89 7.32
C LEU A 72 -13.38 1.70 7.26
N LYS A 73 -13.78 2.30 8.38
CA LYS A 73 -14.92 3.22 8.43
C LYS A 73 -14.57 4.57 7.83
N SER A 74 -13.31 4.99 7.95
CA SER A 74 -12.83 6.25 7.38
C SER A 74 -11.35 6.14 7.01
N HIS A 75 -10.88 7.07 6.19
CA HIS A 75 -9.47 7.16 5.81
C HIS A 75 -8.57 7.54 7.00
N ASP A 76 -9.12 8.14 8.05
CA ASP A 76 -8.38 8.56 9.23
C ASP A 76 -7.77 7.38 10.00
N ASP A 77 -8.39 6.20 9.90
CA ASP A 77 -7.90 4.98 10.53
C ASP A 77 -6.74 4.30 9.78
N TYR A 78 -6.40 4.77 8.61
CA TYR A 78 -5.43 4.10 7.73
C TYR A 78 -4.05 3.89 8.39
N HIS A 79 -3.56 4.88 9.13
CA HIS A 79 -2.25 4.84 9.78
C HIS A 79 -2.28 4.26 11.20
N ASN A 80 -3.44 3.90 11.70
CA ASN A 80 -3.57 3.27 13.01
C ASN A 80 -3.11 1.81 12.97
N ASP A 81 -2.88 1.23 14.15
CA ASP A 81 -2.61 -0.19 14.26
C ASP A 81 -3.88 -1.00 13.99
N HIS A 82 -3.72 -2.10 13.29
CA HIS A 82 -4.83 -3.00 12.99
C HIS A 82 -4.50 -4.42 13.45
N PHE A 83 -5.54 -5.19 13.77
CA PHE A 83 -5.42 -6.51 14.35
C PHE A 83 -6.13 -7.54 13.51
N CYS A 84 -5.60 -8.76 13.50
CA CYS A 84 -6.21 -9.88 12.78
C CYS A 84 -7.60 -10.18 13.35
N PRO A 85 -8.65 -10.26 12.52
CA PRO A 85 -10.01 -10.51 13.01
C PRO A 85 -10.16 -11.86 13.73
N SER A 86 -9.41 -12.87 13.31
CA SER A 86 -9.54 -14.23 13.85
C SER A 86 -8.69 -14.45 15.10
N CYS A 87 -7.45 -13.97 15.14
CA CYS A 87 -6.54 -14.27 16.27
C CYS A 87 -6.17 -13.06 17.12
N LYS A 88 -6.62 -11.85 16.76
CA LYS A 88 -6.36 -10.58 17.47
C LYS A 88 -4.88 -10.18 17.54
N THR A 89 -4.00 -10.83 16.81
CA THR A 89 -2.59 -10.43 16.70
C THR A 89 -2.46 -9.17 15.86
N LYS A 90 -1.56 -8.28 16.25
CA LYS A 90 -1.28 -7.06 15.48
C LYS A 90 -0.78 -7.41 14.09
N LEU A 91 -1.39 -6.83 13.07
CA LEU A 91 -1.00 -7.03 11.69
C LEU A 91 0.26 -6.23 11.34
N VAL A 92 1.11 -6.82 10.52
CA VAL A 92 2.19 -6.09 9.85
C VAL A 92 1.56 -5.30 8.70
N ALA A 93 1.60 -3.97 8.78
CA ALA A 93 0.97 -3.12 7.78
C ALA A 93 1.72 -3.20 6.44
N ILE A 94 0.97 -3.36 5.36
CA ILE A 94 1.50 -3.32 4.00
C ILE A 94 0.90 -2.09 3.33
N ARG A 95 1.72 -1.06 3.16
CA ARG A 95 1.32 0.21 2.56
C ARG A 95 1.96 0.43 1.20
N ASP A 96 3.20 -0.04 1.03
CA ASP A 96 3.93 -0.01 -0.21
C ASP A 96 4.37 -1.44 -0.55
N GLY A 97 3.81 -2.01 -1.61
CA GLY A 97 4.08 -3.40 -1.98
C GLY A 97 5.55 -3.68 -2.23
N GLU A 98 6.25 -2.80 -2.94
CA GLU A 98 7.66 -3.01 -3.27
C GLU A 98 8.58 -2.94 -2.06
N LYS A 99 8.26 -2.10 -1.08
CA LYS A 99 9.06 -1.94 0.15
C LYS A 99 8.69 -2.92 1.24
N ASP A 100 7.41 -3.18 1.45
CA ASP A 100 6.92 -3.92 2.60
C ASP A 100 6.87 -5.43 2.35
N ILE A 101 6.52 -5.88 1.14
CA ILE A 101 6.40 -7.31 0.83
C ILE A 101 7.71 -8.08 1.03
N PRO A 102 8.90 -7.56 0.63
CA PRO A 102 10.15 -8.29 0.87
C PRO A 102 10.49 -8.50 2.35
N LEU A 103 9.87 -7.74 3.25
CA LEU A 103 10.07 -7.88 4.70
C LEU A 103 9.15 -8.92 5.34
N ILE A 104 8.27 -9.54 4.57
CA ILE A 104 7.28 -10.49 5.06
C ILE A 104 7.73 -11.91 4.74
N PRO A 105 7.70 -12.83 5.73
CA PRO A 105 8.03 -14.24 5.47
C PRO A 105 7.01 -14.87 4.53
N CYS A 106 7.49 -15.67 3.60
CA CYS A 106 6.61 -16.42 2.71
C CYS A 106 5.66 -17.31 3.51
N PRO A 107 4.35 -17.27 3.26
CA PRO A 107 3.39 -18.12 3.98
C PRO A 107 3.63 -19.60 3.80
N GLN A 108 4.29 -20.00 2.72
CA GLN A 108 4.53 -21.41 2.40
C GLN A 108 5.90 -21.90 2.91
N CYS A 109 6.99 -21.19 2.66
CA CYS A 109 8.34 -21.65 3.02
C CYS A 109 8.97 -20.90 4.20
N GLY A 110 8.39 -19.77 4.64
CA GLY A 110 8.87 -18.98 5.77
C GLY A 110 10.08 -18.10 5.50
N LYS A 111 10.64 -18.11 4.30
CA LYS A 111 11.81 -17.29 3.96
C LYS A 111 11.42 -15.89 3.51
N LEU A 112 12.33 -14.92 3.72
CA LEU A 112 12.13 -13.52 3.34
C LEU A 112 12.48 -13.31 1.86
N ASN A 113 11.84 -14.04 0.97
CA ASN A 113 12.11 -14.03 -0.47
C ASN A 113 10.87 -13.65 -1.30
N LEU A 114 9.91 -12.96 -0.70
CA LEU A 114 8.76 -12.46 -1.44
C LEU A 114 9.13 -11.24 -2.28
N GLN A 115 8.60 -11.18 -3.48
CA GLN A 115 8.68 -10.04 -4.38
C GLN A 115 7.28 -9.57 -4.77
N TYR A 116 7.14 -8.30 -5.02
CA TYR A 116 5.88 -7.69 -5.42
C TYR A 116 6.04 -7.04 -6.79
N LYS A 117 5.11 -7.35 -7.68
CA LYS A 117 5.00 -6.70 -8.99
C LYS A 117 3.68 -5.97 -9.09
N LEU A 118 3.74 -4.65 -9.23
CA LEU A 118 2.55 -3.82 -9.42
C LEU A 118 1.90 -4.15 -10.78
N LEU A 119 0.62 -4.46 -10.76
CA LEU A 119 -0.16 -4.75 -11.97
C LEU A 119 -1.14 -3.63 -12.29
N LEU A 120 -1.76 -3.03 -11.27
CA LEU A 120 -2.83 -2.04 -11.45
C LEU A 120 -2.88 -1.07 -10.28
N LEU A 121 -3.05 0.21 -10.60
CA LEU A 121 -3.41 1.23 -9.61
C LEU A 121 -4.93 1.39 -9.61
N LYS A 122 -5.53 1.46 -8.42
CA LYS A 122 -6.97 1.63 -8.23
C LYS A 122 -7.26 3.01 -7.64
N ASP A 123 -8.25 3.67 -8.19
CA ASP A 123 -8.74 4.97 -7.67
C ASP A 123 -9.62 4.80 -6.42
#